data_d10d7c3365e56c07f837674edfb8f2c0
#
_entry.id   d10d7c3365e56c07f837674edfb8f2c0
#
_cell.length_a   1.000
_cell.length_b   1.000
_cell.length_c   1.000
_cell.angle_alpha   90.00
_cell.angle_beta   90.00
_cell.angle_gamma   90.00
#
_symmetry.space_group_name_H-M   'P 1'
#
loop_
_entity.id
_entity.type
_entity.pdbx_description
1 polymer ?
#
loop_
_entity_poly.entity_id
_entity_poly.type
_entity_poly.pdbx_seq_one_letter_code
_entity_poly.pdbx_strand_id
1 'polypeptide(L)'
;MSAPTLTRPQGARTVDDLLTEARSRIVRVTPHEAAARIAAGAHLVDIRPAAQRAREGEVPGSLIVERNVLEWRFDPASDARLPEATGYDVDVIVLCSEGYTSSLAADALRSLGLHRATDVVGGFLAWAAAGLPTA
;
A
#
# COMPACT_ATOMS: atom_id res chain seq x y z
N MET A 1 12.77 -21.25 -32.26
CA MET A 1 13.63 -20.12 -31.90
C MET A 1 13.61 -19.95 -30.38
N SER A 2 14.75 -19.98 -29.74
CA SER A 2 14.81 -19.82 -28.29
C SER A 2 14.78 -18.35 -27.91
N ALA A 3 14.22 -18.05 -26.73
CA ALA A 3 14.27 -16.70 -26.18
C ALA A 3 15.73 -16.28 -25.90
N PRO A 4 16.07 -15.01 -26.07
CA PRO A 4 17.41 -14.55 -25.72
C PRO A 4 17.69 -14.73 -24.22
N THR A 5 18.91 -15.09 -23.88
CA THR A 5 19.36 -15.16 -22.50
C THR A 5 19.45 -13.75 -21.95
N LEU A 6 18.75 -13.51 -20.81
CA LEU A 6 18.83 -12.22 -20.13
C LEU A 6 20.12 -12.14 -19.31
N THR A 7 20.92 -11.11 -19.60
CA THR A 7 22.10 -10.79 -18.80
C THR A 7 21.77 -9.57 -17.95
N ARG A 8 21.70 -9.77 -16.63
CA ARG A 8 21.42 -8.67 -15.71
C ARG A 8 22.66 -7.82 -15.49
N PRO A 9 22.54 -6.49 -15.55
CA PRO A 9 23.65 -5.63 -15.13
C PRO A 9 24.03 -5.90 -13.68
N GLN A 10 25.30 -5.69 -13.36
CA GLN A 10 25.77 -5.79 -11.98
C GLN A 10 25.00 -4.82 -11.09
N GLY A 11 24.52 -5.31 -9.94
CA GLY A 11 23.74 -4.52 -8.99
C GLY A 11 22.25 -4.42 -9.31
N ALA A 12 21.80 -4.96 -10.45
CA ALA A 12 20.37 -4.99 -10.77
C ALA A 12 19.64 -5.94 -9.83
N ARG A 13 18.44 -5.53 -9.39
CA ARG A 13 17.57 -6.33 -8.52
C ARG A 13 16.29 -6.65 -9.26
N THR A 14 15.69 -7.80 -8.96
CA THR A 14 14.37 -8.17 -9.49
C THR A 14 13.28 -7.44 -8.73
N VAL A 15 12.07 -7.44 -9.27
CA VAL A 15 10.91 -6.93 -8.52
C VAL A 15 10.69 -7.73 -7.23
N ASP A 16 10.99 -9.02 -7.25
CA ASP A 16 10.89 -9.85 -6.04
C ASP A 16 11.92 -9.44 -4.98
N ASP A 17 13.11 -9.05 -5.39
CA ASP A 17 14.12 -8.49 -4.48
C ASP A 17 13.62 -7.20 -3.85
N LEU A 18 13.01 -6.31 -4.63
CA LEU A 18 12.45 -5.06 -4.13
C LEU A 18 11.33 -5.32 -3.12
N LEU A 19 10.45 -6.29 -3.41
CA LEU A 19 9.39 -6.68 -2.48
C LEU A 19 9.96 -7.22 -1.17
N THR A 20 10.92 -8.11 -1.24
CA THR A 20 11.56 -8.68 -0.05
C THR A 20 12.18 -7.58 0.81
N GLU A 21 12.89 -6.65 0.20
CA GLU A 21 13.50 -5.52 0.91
C GLU A 21 12.44 -4.61 1.55
N ALA A 22 11.40 -4.23 0.80
CA ALA A 22 10.33 -3.40 1.31
C ALA A 22 9.63 -4.07 2.50
N ARG A 23 9.30 -5.35 2.35
CA ARG A 23 8.62 -6.13 3.39
C ARG A 23 9.47 -6.38 4.63
N SER A 24 10.79 -6.32 4.51
CA SER A 24 11.69 -6.43 5.66
C SER A 24 11.60 -5.20 6.59
N ARG A 25 11.09 -4.08 6.08
CA ARG A 25 11.00 -2.82 6.82
C ARG A 25 9.61 -2.52 7.35
N ILE A 26 8.59 -3.30 6.98
CA ILE A 26 7.20 -3.08 7.42
C ILE A 26 6.69 -4.31 8.16
N VAL A 27 5.73 -4.10 9.06
CA VAL A 27 5.00 -5.20 9.72
C VAL A 27 3.64 -5.30 9.05
N ARG A 28 3.51 -6.20 8.09
CA ARG A 28 2.30 -6.34 7.30
C ARG A 28 1.14 -6.84 8.13
N VAL A 29 -0.08 -6.44 7.77
CA VAL A 29 -1.29 -6.83 8.48
C VAL A 29 -2.18 -7.71 7.60
N THR A 30 -2.86 -8.66 8.25
CA THR A 30 -3.93 -9.42 7.60
C THR A 30 -5.16 -8.51 7.41
N PRO A 31 -6.13 -8.92 6.55
CA PRO A 31 -7.37 -8.14 6.42
C PRO A 31 -8.08 -7.91 7.76
N HIS A 32 -8.18 -8.89 8.63
CA HIS A 32 -8.82 -8.75 9.95
C HIS A 32 -8.03 -7.82 10.86
N GLU A 33 -6.70 -7.90 10.87
CA GLU A 33 -5.86 -6.98 11.62
C GLU A 33 -5.99 -5.54 11.12
N ALA A 34 -6.06 -5.37 9.78
CA ALA A 34 -6.30 -4.06 9.17
C ALA A 34 -7.65 -3.50 9.61
N ALA A 35 -8.71 -4.31 9.58
CA ALA A 35 -10.03 -3.88 10.02
C ALA A 35 -10.03 -3.43 11.47
N ALA A 36 -9.32 -4.13 12.36
CA ALA A 36 -9.19 -3.75 13.76
C ALA A 36 -8.45 -2.41 13.92
N ARG A 37 -7.37 -2.20 13.17
CA ARG A 37 -6.63 -0.94 13.21
C ARG A 37 -7.45 0.23 12.66
N ILE A 38 -8.23 0.01 11.61
CA ILE A 38 -9.14 1.02 11.06
C ILE A 38 -10.19 1.41 12.10
N ALA A 39 -10.76 0.44 12.80
CA ALA A 39 -11.70 0.71 13.89
C ALA A 39 -11.07 1.52 15.01
N ALA A 40 -9.76 1.41 15.21
CA ALA A 40 -8.99 2.17 16.19
C ALA A 40 -8.45 3.51 15.66
N GLY A 41 -8.81 3.90 14.44
CA GLY A 41 -8.45 5.20 13.87
C GLY A 41 -7.43 5.19 12.74
N ALA A 42 -6.95 4.03 12.29
CA ALA A 42 -6.05 3.95 11.15
C ALA A 42 -6.77 4.36 9.85
N HIS A 43 -5.99 4.90 8.92
CA HIS A 43 -6.48 5.24 7.58
C HIS A 43 -6.12 4.13 6.61
N LEU A 44 -7.13 3.57 5.95
CA LEU A 44 -6.92 2.65 4.83
C LEU A 44 -6.83 3.48 3.56
N VAL A 45 -5.73 3.33 2.83
CA VAL A 45 -5.44 4.14 1.64
C VAL A 45 -5.39 3.23 0.42
N ASP A 46 -6.37 3.38 -0.45
CA ASP A 46 -6.50 2.59 -1.67
C ASP A 46 -5.73 3.27 -2.80
N ILE A 47 -4.70 2.59 -3.29
CA ILE A 47 -3.82 3.13 -4.34
C ILE A 47 -4.12 2.57 -5.73
N ARG A 48 -5.19 1.77 -5.87
CA ARG A 48 -5.55 1.18 -7.15
C ARG A 48 -6.05 2.23 -8.16
N PRO A 49 -5.79 2.03 -9.46
CA PRO A 49 -6.42 2.85 -10.50
C PRO A 49 -7.95 2.77 -10.44
N ALA A 50 -8.62 3.83 -10.87
CA ALA A 50 -10.09 3.92 -10.82
C ALA A 50 -10.78 2.76 -11.56
N ALA A 51 -10.26 2.37 -12.74
CA ALA A 51 -10.84 1.27 -13.51
C ALA A 51 -10.77 -0.05 -12.75
N GLN A 52 -9.69 -0.30 -12.01
CA GLN A 52 -9.53 -1.51 -11.22
C GLN A 52 -10.49 -1.52 -10.03
N ARG A 53 -10.62 -0.39 -9.33
CA ARG A 53 -11.60 -0.23 -8.23
C ARG A 53 -13.03 -0.45 -8.73
N ALA A 54 -13.37 0.06 -9.91
CA ALA A 54 -14.68 -0.12 -10.50
C ALA A 54 -14.99 -1.59 -10.78
N ARG A 55 -14.01 -2.37 -11.24
CA ARG A 55 -14.16 -3.80 -11.51
C ARG A 55 -14.23 -4.65 -10.25
N GLU A 56 -13.40 -4.34 -9.27
CA GLU A 56 -13.21 -5.20 -8.10
C GLU A 56 -14.09 -4.81 -6.91
N GLY A 57 -14.46 -3.55 -6.82
CA GLY A 57 -15.15 -2.98 -5.66
C GLY A 57 -14.21 -2.19 -4.76
N GLU A 58 -14.77 -1.58 -3.75
CA GLU A 58 -14.03 -0.70 -2.82
C GLU A 58 -14.33 -1.06 -1.37
N VAL A 59 -13.47 -0.59 -0.47
CA VAL A 59 -13.72 -0.65 0.98
C VAL A 59 -14.36 0.68 1.39
N PRO A 60 -15.57 0.65 1.99
CA PRO A 60 -16.21 1.87 2.45
C PRO A 60 -15.33 2.64 3.43
N GLY A 61 -15.22 3.96 3.24
CA GLY A 61 -14.44 4.82 4.11
C GLY A 61 -12.94 4.86 3.81
N SER A 62 -12.45 4.08 2.85
CA SER A 62 -11.05 4.18 2.44
C SER A 62 -10.77 5.52 1.77
N LEU A 63 -9.54 6.01 1.96
CA LEU A 63 -9.05 7.18 1.23
C LEU A 63 -8.55 6.72 -0.13
N ILE A 64 -8.96 7.42 -1.18
CA ILE A 64 -8.53 7.12 -2.53
C ILE A 64 -7.36 8.03 -2.88
N VAL A 65 -6.17 7.44 -2.99
CA VAL A 65 -4.95 8.16 -3.37
C VAL A 65 -4.19 7.30 -4.36
N GLU A 66 -4.13 7.73 -5.60
CA GLU A 66 -3.41 6.97 -6.62
C GLU A 66 -1.92 6.93 -6.30
N ARG A 67 -1.28 5.82 -6.70
CA ARG A 67 0.12 5.54 -6.35
C ARG A 67 1.07 6.67 -6.75
N ASN A 68 0.83 7.30 -7.90
CA ASN A 68 1.72 8.33 -8.46
C ASN A 68 1.81 9.61 -7.64
N VAL A 69 0.86 9.86 -6.74
CA VAL A 69 0.85 11.07 -5.89
C VAL A 69 0.90 10.75 -4.40
N LEU A 70 1.04 9.48 -4.05
CA LEU A 70 0.92 9.02 -2.66
C LEU A 70 1.88 9.74 -1.72
N GLU A 71 3.14 9.88 -2.09
CA GLU A 71 4.15 10.52 -1.23
C GLU A 71 3.78 11.98 -0.95
N TRP A 72 3.35 12.70 -1.99
CA TRP A 72 2.95 14.12 -1.82
C TRP A 72 1.72 14.27 -0.95
N ARG A 73 0.81 13.31 -1.01
CA ARG A 73 -0.45 13.39 -0.27
C ARG A 73 -0.29 12.99 1.20
N PHE A 74 0.74 12.22 1.55
CA PHE A 74 0.94 11.72 2.92
C PHE A 74 2.20 12.24 3.61
N ASP A 75 3.10 12.91 2.91
CA ASP A 75 4.24 13.57 3.56
C ASP A 75 3.74 14.74 4.41
N PRO A 76 3.91 14.70 5.75
CA PRO A 76 3.48 15.80 6.62
C PRO A 76 4.14 17.14 6.30
N ALA A 77 5.29 17.12 5.61
CA ALA A 77 6.00 18.33 5.19
C ALA A 77 5.58 18.85 3.82
N SER A 78 4.68 18.13 3.11
CA SER A 78 4.25 18.52 1.77
C SER A 78 3.10 19.53 1.82
N ASP A 79 3.17 20.54 0.96
CA ASP A 79 2.05 21.49 0.79
C ASP A 79 0.83 20.83 0.13
N ALA A 80 1.03 19.68 -0.54
CA ALA A 80 -0.03 18.91 -1.18
C ALA A 80 -0.61 17.81 -0.28
N ARG A 81 -0.24 17.76 0.99
CA ARG A 81 -0.70 16.72 1.91
C ARG A 81 -2.21 16.75 2.13
N LEU A 82 -2.77 15.57 2.36
CA LEU A 82 -4.15 15.44 2.81
C LEU A 82 -4.30 15.94 4.26
N PRO A 83 -5.51 16.38 4.66
CA PRO A 83 -5.77 16.74 6.06
C PRO A 83 -5.44 15.60 7.03
N GLU A 84 -5.59 14.35 6.61
CA GLU A 84 -5.28 13.16 7.41
C GLU A 84 -3.79 12.98 7.67
N ALA A 85 -2.92 13.58 6.86
CA ALA A 85 -1.45 13.53 7.03
C ALA A 85 -1.02 14.54 8.09
N THR A 86 -1.43 14.31 9.33
CA THR A 86 -1.28 15.25 10.45
C THR A 86 0.10 15.21 11.09
N GLY A 87 0.88 14.17 10.87
CA GLY A 87 2.21 14.01 11.46
C GLY A 87 2.80 12.65 11.16
N TYR A 88 3.95 12.36 11.76
CA TYR A 88 4.72 11.14 11.46
C TYR A 88 4.20 9.91 12.20
N ASP A 89 3.31 10.08 13.17
CA ASP A 89 2.71 8.99 13.94
C ASP A 89 1.38 8.49 13.34
N VAL A 90 0.95 9.05 12.22
CA VAL A 90 -0.30 8.66 11.58
C VAL A 90 -0.26 7.18 11.19
N ASP A 91 -1.37 6.49 11.47
CA ASP A 91 -1.49 5.07 11.19
C ASP A 91 -2.08 4.88 9.78
N VAL A 92 -1.20 4.51 8.84
CA VAL A 92 -1.54 4.40 7.42
C VAL A 92 -1.38 2.95 6.97
N ILE A 93 -2.45 2.40 6.42
CA ILE A 93 -2.46 1.04 5.85
C ILE A 93 -2.75 1.15 4.36
N VAL A 94 -1.80 0.76 3.52
CA VAL A 94 -1.91 0.87 2.06
C VAL A 94 -2.59 -0.37 1.50
N LEU A 95 -3.55 -0.17 0.60
CA LEU A 95 -4.32 -1.23 -0.04
C LEU A 95 -4.12 -1.17 -1.55
N CYS A 96 -3.74 -2.30 -2.14
CA CYS A 96 -3.83 -2.52 -3.58
C CYS A 96 -4.66 -3.77 -3.86
N SER A 97 -4.64 -4.30 -5.08
CA SER A 97 -5.48 -5.44 -5.43
C SER A 97 -5.05 -6.75 -4.76
N GLU A 98 -3.78 -7.10 -4.86
CA GLU A 98 -3.24 -8.40 -4.44
C GLU A 98 -2.16 -8.30 -3.37
N GLY A 99 -1.81 -7.10 -2.93
CA GLY A 99 -0.81 -6.91 -1.87
C GLY A 99 0.64 -6.91 -2.34
N TYR A 100 0.91 -6.60 -3.61
CA TYR A 100 2.29 -6.49 -4.13
C TYR A 100 2.78 -5.05 -4.10
N THR A 101 2.25 -4.19 -4.97
CA THR A 101 2.71 -2.80 -5.06
C THR A 101 2.47 -2.01 -3.78
N SER A 102 1.49 -2.42 -2.97
CA SER A 102 1.22 -1.78 -1.68
C SER A 102 2.40 -1.90 -0.72
N SER A 103 3.17 -2.99 -0.79
CA SER A 103 4.38 -3.14 0.03
C SER A 103 5.45 -2.11 -0.36
N LEU A 104 5.65 -1.89 -1.65
CA LEU A 104 6.58 -0.86 -2.14
C LEU A 104 6.11 0.53 -1.73
N ALA A 105 4.82 0.78 -1.84
CA ALA A 105 4.22 2.06 -1.47
C ALA A 105 4.34 2.33 0.04
N ALA A 106 4.06 1.35 0.88
CA ALA A 106 4.20 1.48 2.33
C ALA A 106 5.65 1.76 2.73
N ASP A 107 6.60 1.10 2.09
CA ASP A 107 8.02 1.32 2.33
C ASP A 107 8.44 2.75 1.91
N ALA A 108 7.91 3.25 0.80
CA ALA A 108 8.14 4.64 0.39
C ALA A 108 7.64 5.62 1.45
N LEU A 109 6.47 5.37 2.04
CA LEU A 109 5.94 6.21 3.12
C LEU A 109 6.83 6.15 4.37
N ARG A 110 7.36 4.97 4.70
CA ARG A 110 8.31 4.85 5.81
C ARG A 110 9.56 5.70 5.59
N SER A 111 10.03 5.76 4.36
CA SER A 111 11.19 6.62 4.02
C SER A 111 10.92 8.09 4.25
N LEU A 112 9.66 8.51 4.23
CA LEU A 112 9.25 9.87 4.58
C LEU A 112 9.16 10.11 6.09
N GLY A 113 9.31 9.07 6.91
CA GLY A 113 9.19 9.15 8.36
C GLY A 113 7.88 8.61 8.92
N LEU A 114 6.98 8.08 8.10
CA LEU A 114 5.73 7.49 8.55
C LEU A 114 6.00 6.07 9.05
N HIS A 115 6.51 5.96 10.26
CA HIS A 115 7.03 4.71 10.82
C HIS A 115 5.96 3.64 11.06
N ARG A 116 4.68 4.01 11.06
CA ARG A 116 3.56 3.07 11.22
C ARG A 116 2.97 2.61 9.89
N ALA A 117 3.49 3.08 8.75
CA ALA A 117 2.99 2.70 7.45
C ALA A 117 3.20 1.21 7.19
N THR A 118 2.15 0.56 6.69
CA THR A 118 2.17 -0.84 6.30
C THR A 118 1.15 -1.10 5.20
N ASP A 119 0.96 -2.37 4.85
CA ASP A 119 0.00 -2.76 3.83
C ASP A 119 -0.77 -4.02 4.23
N VAL A 120 -1.81 -4.34 3.45
CA VAL A 120 -2.67 -5.50 3.70
C VAL A 120 -2.16 -6.71 2.91
N VAL A 121 -1.85 -7.80 3.62
CA VAL A 121 -1.49 -9.07 2.98
C VAL A 121 -2.63 -9.53 2.07
N GLY A 122 -2.31 -9.79 0.81
CA GLY A 122 -3.29 -10.23 -0.19
C GLY A 122 -4.20 -9.13 -0.73
N GLY A 123 -4.10 -7.91 -0.24
CA GLY A 123 -4.80 -6.74 -0.74
C GLY A 123 -6.32 -6.80 -0.67
N PHE A 124 -6.96 -6.05 -1.55
CA PHE A 124 -8.42 -5.98 -1.61
C PHE A 124 -9.08 -7.35 -1.85
N LEU A 125 -8.48 -8.18 -2.71
CA LEU A 125 -9.06 -9.51 -2.99
C LEU A 125 -9.10 -10.37 -1.73
N ALA A 126 -8.07 -10.31 -0.89
CA ALA A 126 -8.06 -11.02 0.39
C ALA A 126 -9.04 -10.40 1.40
N TRP A 127 -9.16 -9.08 1.43
CA TRP A 127 -10.15 -8.37 2.24
C TRP A 127 -11.57 -8.84 1.91
N ALA A 128 -11.93 -8.87 0.63
CA ALA A 128 -13.23 -9.31 0.17
C ALA A 128 -13.46 -10.79 0.47
N ALA A 129 -12.46 -11.65 0.24
CA ALA A 129 -12.54 -13.08 0.53
C ALA A 129 -12.73 -13.37 2.01
N ALA A 130 -12.24 -12.49 2.89
CA ALA A 130 -12.42 -12.58 4.33
C ALA A 130 -13.84 -12.18 4.79
N GLY A 131 -14.69 -11.72 3.87
CA GLY A 131 -16.05 -11.31 4.20
C GLY A 131 -16.15 -9.95 4.85
N LEU A 132 -15.09 -9.14 4.79
CA LEU A 132 -15.09 -7.79 5.34
C LEU A 132 -15.88 -6.83 4.43
N PRO A 133 -16.35 -5.66 4.95
CA PRO A 133 -17.24 -4.80 4.19
C PRO A 133 -16.64 -4.29 2.88
N THR A 134 -17.40 -4.40 1.81
CA THR A 134 -17.08 -3.87 0.49
C THR A 134 -18.27 -3.13 -0.09
N ALA A 135 -18.00 -2.27 -1.07
CA ALA A 135 -19.03 -1.52 -1.77
C ALA A 135 -18.79 -1.51 -3.28
#